data_148e13e8125ef63f6ca96b26657f4f2f
#
_entry.id   148e13e8125ef63f6ca96b26657f4f2f
#
_cell.length_a   1.000
_cell.length_b   1.000
_cell.length_c   1.000
_cell.angle_alpha   90.00
_cell.angle_beta   90.00
_cell.angle_gamma   90.00
#
_symmetry.space_group_name_H-M   'P 1'
#
loop_
_entity.id
_entity.type
_entity.pdbx_description
1 polymer ?
#
loop_
_entity_poly.entity_id
_entity_poly.type
_entity_poly.pdbx_seq_one_letter_code
_entity_poly.pdbx_strand_id
1 'polypeptide(L)'
;MIPYRLCRKSDYPISSYPNFIKEDGDMDNEIIIDKGCGLDVHKETVVACVMGSGIKKEIRTFSTKTNDLLRLKTWLSGLGITHIAMESTGPYWKPVFNVLEDGFTLILANARHIKNVPGRKTDVKDSEWICRLLRSGLLSASFVPPQGIRELRDLTRYRRKLTQALSAEKNRIQKVLEDANVKISSVLSDTFGVSGSQMIEAIMEGKLSESEIADLAKGKLKSKKGEIREALVGYFQDHHRFMIRASLEHIKHLEKQIEDLDRETKKKLAQYQKEYELLQTIPGVKEQGAAAIIAEIGVDMDIFPSEGHLSSWAGMSPGNNESAGKKKAERRPTAIRI
;
A
#
# COMPACT_ATOMS: atom_id res chain seq x y z
N MET A 1 -28.40 -4.52 -19.79
CA MET A 1 -28.72 -3.87 -18.52
C MET A 1 -29.05 -4.97 -17.52
N ILE A 2 -28.07 -5.46 -16.76
CA ILE A 2 -28.28 -6.46 -15.70
C ILE A 2 -28.11 -5.69 -14.39
N PRO A 3 -29.09 -5.72 -13.48
CA PRO A 3 -29.04 -4.94 -12.26
C PRO A 3 -27.95 -5.47 -11.32
N TYR A 4 -27.07 -4.60 -10.87
CA TYR A 4 -26.14 -4.83 -9.76
C TYR A 4 -26.96 -5.25 -8.53
N ARG A 5 -26.90 -6.53 -8.20
CA ARG A 5 -27.39 -7.03 -6.92
C ARG A 5 -26.32 -6.67 -5.88
N LEU A 6 -26.62 -5.68 -5.05
CA LEU A 6 -25.91 -5.39 -3.81
C LEU A 6 -25.66 -6.71 -3.07
N CYS A 7 -24.39 -7.07 -2.89
CA CYS A 7 -23.98 -8.19 -2.06
C CYS A 7 -24.48 -7.89 -0.64
N ARG A 8 -25.44 -8.69 -0.18
CA ARG A 8 -25.97 -8.60 1.18
C ARG A 8 -24.79 -8.82 2.14
N LYS A 9 -24.81 -8.08 3.27
CA LYS A 9 -23.96 -8.25 4.44
C LYS A 9 -23.64 -9.73 4.63
N SER A 10 -22.34 -10.07 4.66
CA SER A 10 -21.92 -11.40 5.09
C SER A 10 -22.38 -11.54 6.55
N ASP A 11 -23.25 -12.52 6.81
CA ASP A 11 -23.86 -12.74 8.12
C ASP A 11 -22.89 -13.26 9.20
N TYR A 12 -21.59 -13.11 9.00
CA TYR A 12 -20.57 -13.53 9.95
C TYR A 12 -19.62 -12.37 10.28
N PRO A 13 -19.80 -11.73 11.46
CA PRO A 13 -18.81 -10.79 11.96
C PRO A 13 -17.48 -11.52 12.24
N ILE A 14 -16.37 -10.90 11.92
CA ILE A 14 -15.00 -11.39 12.16
C ILE A 14 -14.75 -11.73 13.64
N SER A 15 -15.59 -11.25 14.55
CA SER A 15 -15.52 -11.46 16.01
C SER A 15 -16.11 -12.78 16.53
N SER A 16 -16.71 -13.62 15.68
CA SER A 16 -17.45 -14.80 16.14
C SER A 16 -16.71 -16.14 16.03
N TYR A 17 -15.41 -16.15 15.75
CA TYR A 17 -14.65 -17.38 15.82
C TYR A 17 -14.12 -17.62 17.23
N PRO A 18 -14.60 -18.65 17.95
CA PRO A 18 -14.10 -18.98 19.27
C PRO A 18 -12.64 -19.46 19.17
N ASN A 19 -11.78 -18.86 19.99
CA ASN A 19 -10.44 -19.39 20.26
C ASN A 19 -10.57 -20.67 21.08
N PHE A 20 -10.67 -21.82 20.45
CA PHE A 20 -10.56 -23.12 21.11
C PHE A 20 -9.17 -23.71 20.87
N ILE A 21 -8.29 -23.55 21.84
CA ILE A 21 -7.14 -24.42 22.03
C ILE A 21 -7.52 -25.37 23.17
N LYS A 22 -7.79 -26.63 22.86
CA LYS A 22 -7.81 -27.70 23.85
C LYS A 22 -6.42 -28.30 23.94
N GLU A 23 -5.96 -28.55 25.18
CA GLU A 23 -4.61 -29.00 25.51
C GLU A 23 -4.28 -30.46 25.15
N ASP A 24 -5.15 -31.19 24.48
CA ASP A 24 -4.91 -32.60 24.16
C ASP A 24 -4.65 -32.82 22.68
N GLY A 25 -3.52 -33.46 22.40
CA GLY A 25 -2.79 -33.59 21.15
C GLY A 25 -3.44 -34.34 19.98
N ASP A 26 -4.75 -34.49 19.91
CA ASP A 26 -5.48 -34.94 18.71
C ASP A 26 -6.50 -33.86 18.36
N MET A 27 -6.25 -33.15 17.23
CA MET A 27 -7.14 -32.11 16.75
C MET A 27 -8.36 -32.76 16.09
N ASP A 28 -9.37 -33.11 16.86
CA ASP A 28 -10.75 -33.19 16.38
C ASP A 28 -11.25 -31.76 16.12
N ASN A 29 -10.76 -31.18 15.02
CA ASN A 29 -11.20 -29.87 14.59
C ASN A 29 -12.63 -29.95 14.10
N GLU A 30 -13.55 -29.34 14.82
CA GLU A 30 -14.92 -29.15 14.37
C GLU A 30 -14.89 -28.48 12.99
N ILE A 31 -15.50 -29.11 11.98
CA ILE A 31 -15.52 -28.61 10.61
C ILE A 31 -16.57 -27.51 10.55
N ILE A 32 -16.13 -26.26 10.46
CA ILE A 32 -17.00 -25.07 10.37
C ILE A 32 -17.42 -24.81 8.93
N ILE A 33 -16.50 -25.05 7.97
CA ILE A 33 -16.76 -24.87 6.53
C ILE A 33 -16.77 -26.23 5.86
N ASP A 34 -17.96 -26.63 5.39
CA ASP A 34 -18.13 -27.96 4.80
C ASP A 34 -17.29 -28.15 3.55
N LYS A 35 -17.41 -27.24 2.55
CA LYS A 35 -16.68 -27.32 1.29
C LYS A 35 -15.73 -26.13 1.14
N GLY A 36 -14.44 -26.40 1.06
CA GLY A 36 -13.43 -25.37 0.95
C GLY A 36 -12.32 -25.69 -0.03
N CYS A 37 -11.64 -24.66 -0.50
CA CYS A 37 -10.45 -24.76 -1.33
C CYS A 37 -9.29 -23.97 -0.71
N GLY A 38 -8.11 -24.60 -0.62
CA GLY A 38 -6.85 -23.93 -0.29
C GLY A 38 -6.04 -23.72 -1.56
N LEU A 39 -5.57 -22.50 -1.77
CA LEU A 39 -4.72 -22.13 -2.91
C LEU A 39 -3.31 -21.79 -2.43
N ASP A 40 -2.33 -22.44 -3.01
CA ASP A 40 -0.92 -22.05 -2.95
C ASP A 40 -0.56 -21.36 -4.25
N VAL A 41 -0.27 -20.05 -4.16
CA VAL A 41 -0.15 -19.15 -5.31
C VAL A 41 1.31 -18.77 -5.53
N HIS A 42 1.83 -19.14 -6.69
CA HIS A 42 3.14 -18.77 -7.19
C HIS A 42 3.06 -17.82 -8.40
N LYS A 43 4.21 -17.38 -8.90
CA LYS A 43 4.28 -16.47 -10.05
C LYS A 43 3.61 -17.06 -11.30
N GLU A 44 3.82 -18.33 -11.58
CA GLU A 44 3.39 -18.97 -12.83
C GLU A 44 2.29 -20.01 -12.62
N THR A 45 2.10 -20.47 -11.40
CA THR A 45 1.18 -21.57 -11.08
C THR A 45 0.35 -21.30 -9.84
N VAL A 46 -0.84 -21.89 -9.81
CA VAL A 46 -1.74 -21.95 -8.66
C VAL A 46 -2.04 -23.42 -8.38
N VAL A 47 -1.64 -23.89 -7.21
CA VAL A 47 -1.96 -25.25 -6.75
C VAL A 47 -3.21 -25.16 -5.87
N ALA A 48 -4.30 -25.80 -6.31
CA ALA A 48 -5.59 -25.79 -5.64
C ALA A 48 -5.86 -27.15 -5.01
N CYS A 49 -6.20 -27.18 -3.73
CA CYS A 49 -6.67 -28.36 -3.02
C CYS A 49 -8.11 -28.15 -2.58
N VAL A 50 -9.01 -29.07 -2.96
CA VAL A 50 -10.42 -29.06 -2.56
C VAL A 50 -10.72 -30.19 -1.59
N MET A 51 -11.54 -29.89 -0.57
CA MET A 51 -12.05 -30.83 0.41
C MET A 51 -13.48 -30.49 0.81
N GLY A 52 -14.29 -31.50 1.13
CA GLY A 52 -15.65 -31.29 1.64
C GLY A 52 -16.51 -32.53 1.57
N SER A 53 -17.72 -32.46 2.14
CA SER A 53 -18.70 -33.53 2.07
C SER A 53 -19.11 -33.83 0.65
N GLY A 54 -19.03 -35.12 0.27
CA GLY A 54 -19.30 -35.55 -1.10
C GLY A 54 -18.21 -35.23 -2.12
N ILE A 55 -17.07 -34.66 -1.70
CA ILE A 55 -15.93 -34.34 -2.55
C ILE A 55 -14.74 -35.20 -2.12
N LYS A 56 -14.23 -36.03 -3.05
CA LYS A 56 -12.93 -36.68 -2.82
C LYS A 56 -11.84 -35.61 -2.83
N LYS A 57 -10.94 -35.65 -1.83
CA LYS A 57 -9.78 -34.73 -1.83
C LYS A 57 -9.09 -34.78 -3.19
N GLU A 58 -8.98 -33.64 -3.83
CA GLU A 58 -8.35 -33.49 -5.14
C GLU A 58 -7.40 -32.29 -5.12
N ILE A 59 -6.24 -32.45 -5.76
CA ILE A 59 -5.27 -31.39 -5.94
C ILE A 59 -5.05 -31.20 -7.44
N ARG A 60 -5.25 -29.98 -7.93
CA ARG A 60 -4.97 -29.60 -9.32
C ARG A 60 -4.04 -28.40 -9.38
N THR A 61 -3.24 -28.34 -10.43
CA THR A 61 -2.37 -27.21 -10.73
C THR A 61 -2.90 -26.49 -11.96
N PHE A 62 -2.99 -25.17 -11.86
CA PHE A 62 -3.40 -24.27 -12.95
C PHE A 62 -2.27 -23.28 -13.20
N SER A 63 -2.18 -22.73 -14.42
CA SER A 63 -1.32 -21.58 -14.66
C SER A 63 -2.00 -20.29 -14.17
N THR A 64 -1.20 -19.25 -13.92
CA THR A 64 -1.73 -17.93 -13.53
C THR A 64 -2.30 -17.13 -14.70
N LYS A 65 -2.38 -17.73 -15.92
CA LYS A 65 -2.98 -17.09 -17.08
C LYS A 65 -4.50 -17.02 -16.91
N THR A 66 -5.10 -15.93 -17.37
CA THR A 66 -6.55 -15.66 -17.19
C THR A 66 -7.45 -16.83 -17.57
N ASN A 67 -7.22 -17.49 -18.72
CA ASN A 67 -8.04 -18.61 -19.15
C ASN A 67 -7.98 -19.79 -18.18
N ASP A 68 -6.83 -20.07 -17.58
CA ASP A 68 -6.69 -21.15 -16.60
C ASP A 68 -7.29 -20.78 -15.26
N LEU A 69 -7.21 -19.49 -14.85
CA LEU A 69 -7.91 -19.00 -13.66
C LEU A 69 -9.44 -19.06 -13.84
N LEU A 70 -9.95 -18.80 -15.04
CA LEU A 70 -11.37 -19.01 -15.35
C LEU A 70 -11.78 -20.49 -15.32
N ARG A 71 -10.89 -21.39 -15.78
CA ARG A 71 -11.10 -22.85 -15.64
C ARG A 71 -11.09 -23.26 -14.16
N LEU A 72 -10.18 -22.72 -13.35
CA LEU A 72 -10.19 -22.91 -11.90
C LEU A 72 -11.52 -22.46 -11.31
N LYS A 73 -12.01 -21.25 -11.64
CA LYS A 73 -13.30 -20.72 -11.20
C LYS A 73 -14.44 -21.65 -11.54
N THR A 74 -14.51 -22.12 -12.79
CA THR A 74 -15.56 -23.05 -13.27
C THR A 74 -15.49 -24.39 -12.53
N TRP A 75 -14.30 -24.95 -12.36
CA TRP A 75 -14.10 -26.21 -11.63
C TRP A 75 -14.56 -26.11 -10.18
N LEU A 76 -14.18 -25.05 -9.46
CA LEU A 76 -14.58 -24.82 -8.07
C LEU A 76 -16.09 -24.61 -7.92
N SER A 77 -16.70 -23.85 -8.83
CA SER A 77 -18.17 -23.66 -8.87
C SER A 77 -18.91 -24.96 -9.10
N GLY A 78 -18.41 -25.83 -10.03
CA GLY A 78 -19.01 -27.13 -10.33
C GLY A 78 -18.95 -28.11 -9.15
N LEU A 79 -18.00 -27.94 -8.23
CA LEU A 79 -17.89 -28.74 -6.99
C LEU A 79 -18.74 -28.15 -5.84
N GLY A 80 -19.36 -26.99 -6.04
CA GLY A 80 -20.10 -26.30 -5.00
C GLY A 80 -19.22 -25.74 -3.88
N ILE A 81 -17.96 -25.40 -4.19
CA ILE A 81 -17.08 -24.70 -3.24
C ILE A 81 -17.66 -23.32 -2.95
N THR A 82 -17.66 -22.92 -1.68
CA THR A 82 -18.16 -21.62 -1.23
C THR A 82 -17.06 -20.72 -0.72
N HIS A 83 -16.03 -21.31 -0.09
CA HIS A 83 -14.94 -20.59 0.57
C HIS A 83 -13.58 -21.00 -0.02
N ILE A 84 -12.74 -20.02 -0.24
CA ILE A 84 -11.38 -20.21 -0.76
C ILE A 84 -10.41 -19.44 0.12
N ALA A 85 -9.33 -20.09 0.54
CA ALA A 85 -8.23 -19.43 1.23
C ALA A 85 -6.97 -19.42 0.39
N MET A 86 -6.18 -18.34 0.51
CA MET A 86 -4.87 -18.22 -0.10
C MET A 86 -3.92 -17.43 0.80
N GLU A 87 -2.61 -17.65 0.62
CA GLU A 87 -1.58 -16.93 1.36
C GLU A 87 -1.28 -15.56 0.73
N SER A 88 -1.06 -14.55 1.57
CA SER A 88 -0.78 -13.16 1.15
C SER A 88 0.67 -12.90 0.74
N THR A 89 1.40 -13.92 0.24
CA THR A 89 2.80 -13.76 -0.13
C THR A 89 2.99 -13.02 -1.45
N GLY A 90 3.71 -11.89 -1.39
CA GLY A 90 4.01 -11.05 -2.55
C GLY A 90 2.77 -10.50 -3.27
N PRO A 91 2.86 -10.12 -4.54
CA PRO A 91 1.76 -9.56 -5.32
C PRO A 91 0.95 -10.61 -6.10
N TYR A 92 1.39 -11.87 -6.13
CA TYR A 92 0.88 -12.90 -7.05
C TYR A 92 -0.55 -13.34 -6.74
N TRP A 93 -1.01 -13.19 -5.50
CA TRP A 93 -2.39 -13.50 -5.11
C TRP A 93 -3.43 -12.55 -5.75
N LYS A 94 -3.05 -11.30 -6.06
CA LYS A 94 -3.99 -10.28 -6.56
C LYS A 94 -4.76 -10.68 -7.82
N PRO A 95 -4.13 -11.16 -8.92
CA PRO A 95 -4.85 -11.60 -10.10
C PRO A 95 -5.80 -12.77 -9.83
N VAL A 96 -5.38 -13.70 -8.98
CA VAL A 96 -6.20 -14.87 -8.59
C VAL A 96 -7.42 -14.41 -7.79
N PHE A 97 -7.21 -13.53 -6.82
CA PHE A 97 -8.26 -12.92 -6.02
C PHE A 97 -9.29 -12.20 -6.90
N ASN A 98 -8.84 -11.33 -7.81
CA ASN A 98 -9.70 -10.55 -8.69
C ASN A 98 -10.58 -11.42 -9.60
N VAL A 99 -10.10 -12.60 -10.04
CA VAL A 99 -10.89 -13.52 -10.88
C VAL A 99 -11.92 -14.29 -10.06
N LEU A 100 -11.62 -14.56 -8.78
CA LEU A 100 -12.44 -15.43 -7.95
C LEU A 100 -13.44 -14.66 -7.06
N GLU A 101 -13.21 -13.36 -6.78
CA GLU A 101 -14.00 -12.60 -5.80
C GLU A 101 -15.51 -12.50 -6.12
N ASP A 102 -15.91 -12.57 -7.39
CA ASP A 102 -17.33 -12.49 -7.78
C ASP A 102 -18.14 -13.79 -7.52
N GLY A 103 -17.48 -14.86 -7.08
CA GLY A 103 -18.18 -16.14 -6.97
C GLY A 103 -17.97 -16.87 -5.66
N PHE A 104 -17.03 -16.42 -4.83
CA PHE A 104 -16.60 -17.15 -3.64
C PHE A 104 -16.33 -16.19 -2.48
N THR A 105 -16.46 -16.69 -1.26
CA THR A 105 -15.94 -16.02 -0.08
C THR A 105 -14.43 -16.26 -0.01
N LEU A 106 -13.64 -15.20 -0.22
CA LEU A 106 -12.19 -15.31 -0.26
C LEU A 106 -11.56 -14.91 1.06
N ILE A 107 -10.68 -15.74 1.58
CA ILE A 107 -9.88 -15.51 2.78
C ILE A 107 -8.41 -15.38 2.37
N LEU A 108 -7.89 -14.16 2.44
CA LEU A 108 -6.47 -13.90 2.27
C LEU A 108 -5.80 -13.98 3.64
N ALA A 109 -5.04 -15.04 3.88
CA ALA A 109 -4.43 -15.29 5.18
C ALA A 109 -2.95 -14.83 5.23
N ASN A 110 -2.52 -14.37 6.40
CA ASN A 110 -1.13 -13.98 6.60
C ASN A 110 -0.22 -15.22 6.67
N ALA A 111 0.86 -15.20 5.88
CA ALA A 111 1.85 -16.27 5.83
C ALA A 111 2.42 -16.68 7.21
N ARG A 112 2.68 -15.70 8.07
CA ARG A 112 3.17 -15.98 9.44
C ARG A 112 2.13 -16.70 10.29
N HIS A 113 0.87 -16.33 10.14
CA HIS A 113 -0.21 -16.99 10.87
C HIS A 113 -0.35 -18.44 10.46
N ILE A 114 -0.35 -18.73 9.15
CA ILE A 114 -0.41 -20.10 8.61
C ILE A 114 0.75 -20.97 9.13
N LYS A 115 1.96 -20.39 9.18
CA LYS A 115 3.17 -21.11 9.64
C LYS A 115 3.20 -21.37 11.15
N ASN A 116 2.54 -20.53 11.92
CA ASN A 116 2.54 -20.62 13.39
C ASN A 116 1.44 -21.56 13.94
N VAL A 117 0.51 -22.03 13.10
CA VAL A 117 -0.49 -23.02 13.55
C VAL A 117 0.18 -24.38 13.74
N PRO A 118 0.15 -24.95 14.96
CA PRO A 118 0.77 -26.25 15.24
C PRO A 118 0.06 -27.40 14.50
N GLY A 119 0.74 -28.51 14.32
CA GLY A 119 0.13 -29.74 13.75
C GLY A 119 0.38 -29.94 12.26
N ARG A 120 1.16 -29.09 11.59
CA ARG A 120 1.57 -29.33 10.20
C ARG A 120 2.56 -30.51 10.13
N LYS A 121 2.20 -31.55 9.36
CA LYS A 121 3.12 -32.61 9.00
C LYS A 121 3.97 -32.19 7.79
N THR A 122 5.23 -32.60 7.76
CA THR A 122 6.23 -32.20 6.74
C THR A 122 5.88 -32.64 5.32
N ASP A 123 5.06 -33.65 5.17
CA ASP A 123 4.63 -34.25 3.89
C ASP A 123 3.32 -33.65 3.33
N VAL A 124 2.68 -32.72 4.06
CA VAL A 124 1.45 -32.08 3.62
C VAL A 124 1.76 -30.90 2.71
N LYS A 125 1.19 -30.91 1.49
CA LYS A 125 1.30 -29.79 0.54
C LYS A 125 0.69 -28.51 1.08
N ASP A 126 1.26 -27.36 0.74
CA ASP A 126 0.82 -26.06 1.25
C ASP A 126 -0.64 -25.76 0.97
N SER A 127 -1.13 -26.04 -0.25
CA SER A 127 -2.55 -25.88 -0.60
C SER A 127 -3.48 -26.79 0.22
N GLU A 128 -3.05 -28.02 0.53
CA GLU A 128 -3.81 -28.93 1.39
C GLU A 128 -3.87 -28.41 2.83
N TRP A 129 -2.76 -27.93 3.37
CA TRP A 129 -2.71 -27.36 4.70
C TRP A 129 -3.61 -26.13 4.83
N ILE A 130 -3.53 -25.19 3.86
CA ILE A 130 -4.41 -24.02 3.80
C ILE A 130 -5.87 -24.45 3.76
N CYS A 131 -6.24 -25.47 2.97
CA CYS A 131 -7.59 -25.98 2.89
C CYS A 131 -8.08 -26.57 4.23
N ARG A 132 -7.24 -27.33 4.95
CA ARG A 132 -7.57 -27.88 6.28
C ARG A 132 -7.82 -26.74 7.28
N LEU A 133 -6.92 -25.76 7.36
CA LEU A 133 -7.04 -24.61 8.24
C LEU A 133 -8.30 -23.78 7.94
N LEU A 134 -8.61 -23.59 6.65
CA LEU A 134 -9.83 -22.92 6.21
C LEU A 134 -11.07 -23.61 6.77
N ARG A 135 -11.18 -24.93 6.54
CA ARG A 135 -12.35 -25.73 6.94
C ARG A 135 -12.55 -25.78 8.45
N SER A 136 -11.48 -25.77 9.20
CA SER A 136 -11.51 -25.71 10.68
C SER A 136 -11.68 -24.29 11.24
N GLY A 137 -11.86 -23.26 10.41
CA GLY A 137 -12.03 -21.88 10.88
C GLY A 137 -10.79 -21.26 11.53
N LEU A 138 -9.61 -21.86 11.35
CA LEU A 138 -8.36 -21.44 12.01
C LEU A 138 -7.62 -20.33 11.24
N LEU A 139 -8.14 -19.83 10.13
CA LEU A 139 -7.54 -18.75 9.35
C LEU A 139 -8.14 -17.40 9.72
N SER A 140 -7.27 -16.47 10.12
CA SER A 140 -7.65 -15.07 10.24
C SER A 140 -7.52 -14.37 8.88
N ALA A 141 -8.61 -13.77 8.41
CA ALA A 141 -8.64 -13.02 7.15
C ALA A 141 -7.86 -11.71 7.27
N SER A 142 -6.99 -11.45 6.30
CA SER A 142 -6.42 -10.11 6.10
C SER A 142 -7.47 -9.22 5.44
N PHE A 143 -7.54 -7.96 5.85
CA PHE A 143 -8.43 -7.00 5.21
C PHE A 143 -8.03 -6.73 3.75
N VAL A 144 -8.91 -7.09 2.82
CA VAL A 144 -8.81 -6.75 1.40
C VAL A 144 -9.98 -5.85 1.05
N PRO A 145 -9.76 -4.57 0.77
CA PRO A 145 -10.84 -3.65 0.46
C PRO A 145 -11.48 -3.96 -0.91
N PRO A 146 -12.70 -3.45 -1.17
CA PRO A 146 -13.35 -3.55 -2.47
C PRO A 146 -12.48 -3.03 -3.61
N GLN A 147 -12.73 -3.48 -4.84
CA GLN A 147 -11.90 -3.16 -6.02
C GLN A 147 -11.68 -1.66 -6.18
N GLY A 148 -12.70 -0.82 -6.07
CA GLY A 148 -12.58 0.63 -6.22
C GLY A 148 -11.61 1.27 -5.21
N ILE A 149 -11.60 0.75 -3.97
CA ILE A 149 -10.65 1.18 -2.93
C ILE A 149 -9.24 0.65 -3.22
N ARG A 150 -9.10 -0.59 -3.75
CA ARG A 150 -7.78 -1.12 -4.16
C ARG A 150 -7.15 -0.28 -5.27
N GLU A 151 -7.95 0.13 -6.26
CA GLU A 151 -7.50 1.01 -7.35
C GLU A 151 -7.09 2.39 -6.81
N LEU A 152 -7.88 2.97 -5.90
CA LEU A 152 -7.54 4.23 -5.23
C LEU A 152 -6.24 4.10 -4.42
N ARG A 153 -6.05 2.97 -3.73
CA ARG A 153 -4.82 2.65 -2.98
C ARG A 153 -3.59 2.59 -3.88
N ASP A 154 -3.71 1.99 -5.06
CA ASP A 154 -2.59 1.93 -6.01
C ASP A 154 -2.20 3.34 -6.50
N LEU A 155 -3.18 4.23 -6.79
CA LEU A 155 -2.94 5.62 -7.18
C LEU A 155 -2.25 6.42 -6.06
N THR A 156 -2.80 6.39 -4.84
CA THR A 156 -2.26 7.17 -3.72
C THR A 156 -0.86 6.71 -3.31
N ARG A 157 -0.60 5.40 -3.32
CA ARG A 157 0.73 4.84 -3.05
C ARG A 157 1.73 5.17 -4.14
N TYR A 158 1.33 5.17 -5.40
CA TYR A 158 2.21 5.57 -6.51
C TYR A 158 2.52 7.07 -6.44
N ARG A 159 1.51 7.91 -6.20
CA ARG A 159 1.70 9.34 -5.96
C ARG A 159 2.75 9.62 -4.88
N ARG A 160 2.67 8.90 -3.76
CA ARG A 160 3.64 9.02 -2.68
C ARG A 160 5.06 8.68 -3.14
N LYS A 161 5.24 7.63 -3.94
CA LYS A 161 6.56 7.29 -4.49
C LYS A 161 7.10 8.39 -5.39
N LEU A 162 6.26 9.00 -6.23
CA LEU A 162 6.66 10.12 -7.08
C LEU A 162 7.03 11.36 -6.24
N THR A 163 6.29 11.65 -5.17
CA THR A 163 6.62 12.74 -4.24
C THR A 163 7.98 12.51 -3.54
N GLN A 164 8.29 11.27 -3.18
CA GLN A 164 9.60 10.91 -2.64
C GLN A 164 10.71 11.07 -3.67
N ALA A 165 10.47 10.67 -4.92
CA ALA A 165 11.41 10.87 -6.04
C ALA A 165 11.64 12.36 -6.30
N LEU A 166 10.57 13.17 -6.32
CA LEU A 166 10.65 14.63 -6.45
C LEU A 166 11.53 15.26 -5.36
N SER A 167 11.33 14.86 -4.11
CA SER A 167 12.16 15.33 -2.99
C SER A 167 13.62 14.91 -3.14
N ALA A 168 13.86 13.70 -3.63
CA ALA A 168 15.22 13.21 -3.88
C ALA A 168 15.92 14.02 -4.98
N GLU A 169 15.21 14.40 -6.05
CA GLU A 169 15.78 15.25 -7.11
C GLU A 169 16.08 16.67 -6.61
N LYS A 170 15.19 17.27 -5.81
CA LYS A 170 15.42 18.56 -5.17
C LYS A 170 16.68 18.52 -4.30
N ASN A 171 16.85 17.49 -3.48
CA ASN A 171 18.04 17.27 -2.67
C ASN A 171 19.31 17.07 -3.53
N ARG A 172 19.18 16.46 -4.72
CA ARG A 172 20.30 16.30 -5.65
C ARG A 172 20.77 17.64 -6.17
N ILE A 173 19.88 18.54 -6.58
CA ILE A 173 20.23 19.90 -7.00
C ILE A 173 20.93 20.64 -5.86
N GLN A 174 20.43 20.55 -4.63
CA GLN A 174 21.10 21.18 -3.48
C GLN A 174 22.53 20.67 -3.31
N LYS A 175 22.76 19.36 -3.45
CA LYS A 175 24.13 18.79 -3.36
C LYS A 175 25.03 19.28 -4.47
N VAL A 176 24.51 19.44 -5.69
CA VAL A 176 25.29 19.99 -6.83
C VAL A 176 25.65 21.45 -6.59
N LEU A 177 24.74 22.26 -6.03
CA LEU A 177 25.02 23.64 -5.64
C LEU A 177 26.06 23.71 -4.51
N GLU A 178 25.96 22.82 -3.53
CA GLU A 178 26.95 22.72 -2.44
C GLU A 178 28.35 22.33 -2.96
N ASP A 179 28.44 21.39 -3.92
CA ASP A 179 29.69 20.99 -4.56
C ASP A 179 30.34 22.15 -5.32
N ALA A 180 29.51 22.97 -5.99
CA ALA A 180 29.95 24.21 -6.63
C ALA A 180 30.25 25.35 -5.65
N ASN A 181 30.15 25.15 -4.34
CA ASN A 181 30.24 26.17 -3.29
C ASN A 181 29.20 27.31 -3.45
N VAL A 182 28.06 27.08 -4.09
CA VAL A 182 26.95 28.04 -4.18
C VAL A 182 25.99 27.82 -3.01
N LYS A 183 25.99 28.73 -2.04
CA LYS A 183 25.34 28.57 -0.73
C LYS A 183 23.95 29.20 -0.62
N ILE A 184 23.20 29.28 -1.71
CA ILE A 184 21.88 29.92 -1.71
C ILE A 184 20.89 29.28 -0.72
N SER A 185 21.04 27.98 -0.43
CA SER A 185 20.22 27.25 0.55
C SER A 185 20.40 27.75 1.99
N SER A 186 21.51 28.41 2.32
CA SER A 186 21.74 29.00 3.65
C SER A 186 20.98 30.32 3.85
N VAL A 187 20.58 30.99 2.77
CA VAL A 187 19.89 32.28 2.80
C VAL A 187 18.40 32.12 2.53
N LEU A 188 18.03 31.19 1.62
CA LEU A 188 16.67 30.93 1.22
C LEU A 188 16.02 29.90 2.14
N SER A 189 14.91 30.24 2.78
CA SER A 189 14.11 29.29 3.57
C SER A 189 13.47 28.18 2.70
N ASP A 190 13.20 28.49 1.43
CA ASP A 190 12.73 27.54 0.43
C ASP A 190 13.49 27.77 -0.89
N THR A 191 14.45 26.91 -1.14
CA THR A 191 15.32 26.94 -2.33
C THR A 191 14.54 26.62 -3.62
N PHE A 192 13.39 25.95 -3.53
CA PHE A 192 12.53 25.58 -4.66
C PHE A 192 11.24 26.40 -4.70
N GLY A 193 11.10 27.43 -3.88
CA GLY A 193 10.05 28.40 -3.99
C GLY A 193 10.25 29.32 -5.21
N VAL A 194 9.31 30.27 -5.43
CA VAL A 194 9.25 31.11 -6.63
C VAL A 194 10.59 31.80 -6.95
N SER A 195 11.22 32.45 -5.97
CA SER A 195 12.52 33.13 -6.18
C SER A 195 13.67 32.14 -6.36
N GLY A 196 13.72 31.10 -5.53
CA GLY A 196 14.79 30.11 -5.57
C GLY A 196 14.80 29.31 -6.88
N SER A 197 13.66 28.89 -7.39
CA SER A 197 13.56 28.21 -8.69
C SER A 197 14.05 29.09 -9.83
N GLN A 198 13.66 30.39 -9.85
CA GLN A 198 14.15 31.35 -10.85
C GLN A 198 15.66 31.55 -10.76
N MET A 199 16.22 31.63 -9.55
CA MET A 199 17.65 31.74 -9.34
C MET A 199 18.40 30.49 -9.79
N ILE A 200 17.91 29.28 -9.50
CA ILE A 200 18.52 28.01 -9.95
C ILE A 200 18.50 27.93 -11.48
N GLU A 201 17.40 28.29 -12.13
CA GLU A 201 17.31 28.34 -13.60
C GLU A 201 18.33 29.36 -14.18
N ALA A 202 18.45 30.54 -13.58
CA ALA A 202 19.42 31.56 -14.02
C ALA A 202 20.87 31.11 -13.83
N ILE A 203 21.20 30.45 -12.70
CA ILE A 203 22.51 29.85 -12.44
C ILE A 203 22.82 28.78 -13.52
N MET A 204 21.85 27.93 -13.81
CA MET A 204 21.99 26.87 -14.81
C MET A 204 22.20 27.44 -16.21
N GLU A 205 21.51 28.50 -16.59
CA GLU A 205 21.69 29.17 -17.88
C GLU A 205 23.06 29.89 -17.99
N GLY A 206 23.56 30.45 -16.89
CA GLY A 206 24.86 31.11 -16.81
C GLY A 206 24.96 32.40 -17.64
N LYS A 207 23.84 33.07 -17.87
CA LYS A 207 23.78 34.31 -18.67
C LYS A 207 23.76 35.57 -17.82
N LEU A 208 23.40 35.44 -16.55
CA LEU A 208 23.24 36.54 -15.60
C LEU A 208 24.40 36.57 -14.61
N SER A 209 24.79 37.76 -14.19
CA SER A 209 25.73 37.99 -13.09
C SER A 209 25.08 37.65 -11.74
N GLU A 210 25.87 37.46 -10.71
CA GLU A 210 25.40 37.21 -9.33
C GLU A 210 24.46 38.33 -8.84
N SER A 211 24.71 39.60 -9.24
CA SER A 211 23.86 40.73 -8.92
C SER A 211 22.50 40.64 -9.59
N GLU A 212 22.46 40.32 -10.89
CA GLU A 212 21.22 40.16 -11.64
C GLU A 212 20.40 38.95 -11.12
N ILE A 213 21.06 37.85 -10.73
CA ILE A 213 20.40 36.71 -10.13
C ILE A 213 19.81 37.09 -8.76
N ALA A 214 20.55 37.86 -7.93
CA ALA A 214 20.05 38.34 -6.65
C ALA A 214 18.84 39.29 -6.82
N ASP A 215 18.72 39.99 -7.93
CA ASP A 215 17.58 40.84 -8.26
C ASP A 215 16.28 40.07 -8.54
N LEU A 216 16.34 38.76 -8.80
CA LEU A 216 15.19 37.88 -8.89
C LEU A 216 14.50 37.64 -7.54
N ALA A 217 15.06 38.12 -6.42
CA ALA A 217 14.49 38.03 -5.09
C ALA A 217 13.15 38.76 -4.99
N LYS A 218 12.11 38.03 -4.53
CA LYS A 218 10.75 38.55 -4.34
C LYS A 218 10.35 38.60 -2.87
N GLY A 219 9.39 39.44 -2.54
CA GLY A 219 8.84 39.56 -1.19
C GLY A 219 9.90 39.87 -0.13
N LYS A 220 9.93 39.10 0.94
CA LYS A 220 10.87 39.29 2.06
C LYS A 220 12.34 39.07 1.69
N LEU A 221 12.62 38.35 0.60
CA LEU A 221 14.00 38.11 0.15
C LEU A 221 14.65 39.34 -0.45
N LYS A 222 13.88 40.37 -0.82
CA LYS A 222 14.43 41.63 -1.33
C LYS A 222 15.39 42.32 -0.36
N SER A 223 15.16 42.20 0.96
CA SER A 223 16.05 42.75 1.97
C SER A 223 17.38 41.98 2.12
N LYS A 224 17.44 40.75 1.59
CA LYS A 224 18.61 39.87 1.67
C LYS A 224 19.42 39.80 0.37
N LYS A 225 19.22 40.70 -0.59
CA LYS A 225 19.93 40.67 -1.87
C LYS A 225 21.47 40.63 -1.71
N GLY A 226 22.02 41.34 -0.72
CA GLY A 226 23.46 41.33 -0.42
C GLY A 226 23.95 39.94 -0.02
N GLU A 227 23.24 39.28 0.92
CA GLU A 227 23.53 37.93 1.36
C GLU A 227 23.39 36.90 0.21
N ILE A 228 22.34 37.06 -0.62
CA ILE A 228 22.11 36.20 -1.78
C ILE A 228 23.24 36.34 -2.78
N ARG A 229 23.66 37.57 -3.10
CA ARG A 229 24.78 37.82 -4.02
C ARG A 229 26.10 37.17 -3.52
N GLU A 230 26.37 37.29 -2.24
CA GLU A 230 27.53 36.64 -1.65
C GLU A 230 27.46 35.10 -1.70
N ALA A 231 26.28 34.55 -1.41
CA ALA A 231 26.00 33.11 -1.49
C ALA A 231 26.05 32.52 -2.90
N LEU A 232 25.93 33.35 -3.94
CA LEU A 232 26.02 32.95 -5.35
C LEU A 232 27.48 32.83 -5.84
N VAL A 233 28.42 33.45 -5.15
CA VAL A 233 29.86 33.37 -5.49
C VAL A 233 30.34 31.96 -5.22
N GLY A 234 30.61 31.22 -6.29
CA GLY A 234 31.04 29.83 -6.21
C GLY A 234 31.86 29.39 -7.43
N TYR A 235 32.25 28.13 -7.44
CA TYR A 235 33.04 27.53 -8.52
C TYR A 235 32.14 26.65 -9.41
N PHE A 236 31.30 27.32 -10.20
CA PHE A 236 30.27 26.65 -10.99
C PHE A 236 30.80 26.27 -12.38
N GLN A 237 30.83 24.95 -12.70
CA GLN A 237 31.36 24.40 -13.93
C GLN A 237 30.26 23.82 -14.84
N ASP A 238 30.61 23.44 -16.07
CA ASP A 238 29.65 22.92 -17.06
C ASP A 238 28.98 21.60 -16.63
N HIS A 239 29.70 20.73 -15.91
CA HIS A 239 29.08 19.51 -15.39
C HIS A 239 28.00 19.80 -14.34
N HIS A 240 28.16 20.83 -13.48
CA HIS A 240 27.14 21.26 -12.54
C HIS A 240 25.89 21.75 -13.29
N ARG A 241 26.06 22.54 -14.37
CA ARG A 241 24.96 22.99 -15.25
C ARG A 241 24.21 21.83 -15.84
N PHE A 242 24.94 20.85 -16.37
CA PHE A 242 24.34 19.63 -16.95
C PHE A 242 23.53 18.86 -15.92
N MET A 243 24.09 18.62 -14.72
CA MET A 243 23.43 17.88 -13.65
C MET A 243 22.15 18.58 -13.15
N ILE A 244 22.20 19.90 -12.96
CA ILE A 244 21.02 20.68 -12.56
C ILE A 244 19.96 20.67 -13.65
N ARG A 245 20.33 20.82 -14.93
CA ARG A 245 19.38 20.75 -16.05
C ARG A 245 18.65 19.42 -16.08
N ALA A 246 19.39 18.31 -16.03
CA ALA A 246 18.81 16.96 -16.02
C ALA A 246 17.85 16.76 -14.85
N SER A 247 18.23 17.22 -13.65
CA SER A 247 17.36 17.13 -12.47
C SER A 247 16.12 18.04 -12.57
N LEU A 248 16.24 19.25 -13.13
CA LEU A 248 15.09 20.15 -13.33
C LEU A 248 14.09 19.59 -14.35
N GLU A 249 14.57 18.98 -15.44
CA GLU A 249 13.71 18.30 -16.41
C GLU A 249 12.96 17.14 -15.78
N HIS A 250 13.65 16.35 -14.96
CA HIS A 250 13.04 15.24 -14.23
C HIS A 250 12.02 15.74 -13.19
N ILE A 251 12.31 16.83 -12.45
CA ILE A 251 11.37 17.47 -11.52
C ILE A 251 10.08 17.86 -12.26
N LYS A 252 10.19 18.57 -13.40
CA LYS A 252 9.02 18.98 -14.20
C LYS A 252 8.18 17.78 -14.66
N HIS A 253 8.84 16.68 -15.03
CA HIS A 253 8.16 15.45 -15.41
C HIS A 253 7.42 14.81 -14.21
N LEU A 254 8.08 14.71 -13.05
CA LEU A 254 7.48 14.17 -11.83
C LEU A 254 6.29 15.01 -11.34
N GLU A 255 6.40 16.33 -11.37
CA GLU A 255 5.30 17.24 -11.00
C GLU A 255 4.08 17.03 -11.88
N LYS A 256 4.28 16.92 -13.21
CA LYS A 256 3.19 16.60 -14.14
C LYS A 256 2.54 15.24 -13.85
N GLN A 257 3.33 14.21 -13.59
CA GLN A 257 2.80 12.89 -13.25
C GLN A 257 1.99 12.93 -11.94
N ILE A 258 2.45 13.69 -10.94
CA ILE A 258 1.72 13.86 -9.68
C ILE A 258 0.38 14.56 -9.92
N GLU A 259 0.33 15.61 -10.75
CA GLU A 259 -0.92 16.28 -11.11
C GLU A 259 -1.89 15.35 -11.83
N ASP A 260 -1.39 14.49 -12.75
CA ASP A 260 -2.21 13.51 -13.46
C ASP A 260 -2.81 12.47 -12.49
N LEU A 261 -2.01 11.99 -11.52
CA LEU A 261 -2.48 11.10 -10.47
C LEU A 261 -3.50 11.76 -9.53
N ASP A 262 -3.29 13.03 -9.19
CA ASP A 262 -4.22 13.79 -8.35
C ASP A 262 -5.58 13.95 -9.05
N ARG A 263 -5.58 14.22 -10.35
CA ARG A 263 -6.79 14.30 -11.17
C ARG A 263 -7.55 12.97 -11.22
N GLU A 264 -6.84 11.87 -11.42
CA GLU A 264 -7.45 10.53 -11.47
C GLU A 264 -7.95 10.08 -10.11
N THR A 265 -7.18 10.37 -9.05
CA THR A 265 -7.58 10.12 -7.65
C THR A 265 -8.87 10.86 -7.31
N LYS A 266 -8.97 12.13 -7.70
CA LYS A 266 -10.17 12.95 -7.47
C LYS A 266 -11.41 12.39 -8.18
N LYS A 267 -11.27 11.90 -9.40
CA LYS A 267 -12.39 11.25 -10.13
C LYS A 267 -12.88 10.00 -9.37
N LYS A 268 -11.97 9.18 -8.87
CA LYS A 268 -12.33 7.97 -8.12
C LYS A 268 -12.90 8.28 -6.74
N LEU A 269 -12.49 9.38 -6.11
CA LEU A 269 -13.03 9.84 -4.82
C LEU A 269 -14.45 10.40 -4.92
N ALA A 270 -14.92 10.78 -6.11
CA ALA A 270 -16.26 11.35 -6.28
C ALA A 270 -17.39 10.47 -5.75
N GLN A 271 -17.23 9.15 -5.78
CA GLN A 271 -18.19 8.21 -5.19
C GLN A 271 -18.15 8.14 -3.65
N TYR A 272 -17.12 8.71 -3.02
CA TYR A 272 -16.89 8.76 -1.56
C TYR A 272 -16.83 10.21 -1.05
N GLN A 273 -17.50 11.14 -1.77
CA GLN A 273 -17.36 12.58 -1.52
C GLN A 273 -17.72 12.96 -0.09
N LYS A 274 -18.77 12.35 0.48
CA LYS A 274 -19.24 12.61 1.84
C LYS A 274 -18.17 12.27 2.89
N GLU A 275 -17.59 11.09 2.80
CA GLU A 275 -16.55 10.61 3.71
C GLU A 275 -15.26 11.40 3.52
N TYR A 276 -14.96 11.76 2.27
CA TYR A 276 -13.80 12.58 1.93
C TYR A 276 -13.87 13.98 2.54
N GLU A 277 -15.02 14.64 2.47
CA GLU A 277 -15.25 15.93 3.12
C GLU A 277 -15.24 15.84 4.64
N LEU A 278 -15.87 14.79 5.20
CA LEU A 278 -15.89 14.54 6.64
C LEU A 278 -14.48 14.38 7.20
N LEU A 279 -13.60 13.63 6.54
CA LEU A 279 -12.22 13.47 6.99
C LEU A 279 -11.44 14.78 7.01
N GLN A 280 -11.74 15.70 6.10
CA GLN A 280 -11.07 17.01 6.04
C GLN A 280 -11.51 17.96 7.17
N THR A 281 -12.56 17.67 7.92
CA THR A 281 -12.90 18.41 9.14
C THR A 281 -11.95 18.12 10.30
N ILE A 282 -11.18 17.04 10.23
CA ILE A 282 -10.18 16.66 11.24
C ILE A 282 -8.99 17.61 11.12
N PRO A 283 -8.58 18.32 12.21
CA PRO A 283 -7.42 19.19 12.19
C PRO A 283 -6.16 18.48 11.69
N GLY A 284 -5.53 19.05 10.65
CA GLY A 284 -4.32 18.49 10.02
C GLY A 284 -4.57 17.51 8.88
N VAL A 285 -5.78 17.01 8.68
CA VAL A 285 -6.15 16.16 7.54
C VAL A 285 -6.61 17.04 6.39
N LYS A 286 -5.75 17.19 5.38
CA LYS A 286 -6.05 17.88 4.13
C LYS A 286 -6.44 16.87 3.04
N GLU A 287 -6.71 17.37 1.83
CA GLU A 287 -7.15 16.59 0.66
C GLU A 287 -6.35 15.29 0.47
N GLN A 288 -5.01 15.37 0.47
CA GLN A 288 -4.15 14.21 0.25
C GLN A 288 -4.20 13.21 1.42
N GLY A 289 -4.31 13.71 2.66
CA GLY A 289 -4.47 12.87 3.84
C GLY A 289 -5.79 12.13 3.83
N ALA A 290 -6.91 12.82 3.53
CA ALA A 290 -8.23 12.21 3.42
C ALA A 290 -8.28 11.14 2.32
N ALA A 291 -7.70 11.43 1.14
CA ALA A 291 -7.59 10.48 0.05
C ALA A 291 -6.79 9.22 0.45
N ALA A 292 -5.67 9.40 1.14
CA ALA A 292 -4.84 8.29 1.60
C ALA A 292 -5.55 7.43 2.67
N ILE A 293 -6.28 8.06 3.60
CA ILE A 293 -7.06 7.35 4.62
C ILE A 293 -8.12 6.48 3.95
N ILE A 294 -8.96 7.04 3.07
CA ILE A 294 -9.99 6.28 2.35
C ILE A 294 -9.35 5.14 1.54
N ALA A 295 -8.24 5.39 0.87
CA ALA A 295 -7.54 4.40 0.07
C ALA A 295 -7.04 3.21 0.92
N GLU A 296 -6.67 3.43 2.16
CA GLU A 296 -6.13 2.38 3.03
C GLU A 296 -7.20 1.64 3.84
N ILE A 297 -8.20 2.32 4.38
CA ILE A 297 -9.19 1.69 5.25
C ILE A 297 -10.56 1.50 4.60
N GLY A 298 -10.81 2.15 3.45
CA GLY A 298 -12.15 2.20 2.86
C GLY A 298 -13.06 3.17 3.58
N VAL A 299 -14.37 3.03 3.36
CA VAL A 299 -15.42 3.86 3.98
C VAL A 299 -16.38 3.05 4.87
N ASP A 300 -16.32 1.73 4.78
CA ASP A 300 -17.10 0.83 5.64
C ASP A 300 -16.36 0.58 6.96
N MET A 301 -16.82 1.24 8.01
CA MET A 301 -16.21 1.14 9.36
C MET A 301 -16.69 -0.07 10.15
N ASP A 302 -17.72 -0.79 9.70
CA ASP A 302 -18.17 -2.03 10.34
C ASP A 302 -17.10 -3.14 10.25
N ILE A 303 -16.13 -2.96 9.35
CA ILE A 303 -14.95 -3.85 9.20
C ILE A 303 -14.04 -3.79 10.43
N PHE A 304 -14.02 -2.67 11.14
CA PHE A 304 -13.20 -2.46 12.33
C PHE A 304 -14.11 -2.38 13.55
N PRO A 305 -14.21 -3.45 14.37
CA PRO A 305 -15.14 -3.50 15.53
C PRO A 305 -14.92 -2.40 16.56
N SER A 306 -13.71 -1.83 16.62
CA SER A 306 -13.40 -0.68 17.48
C SER A 306 -12.20 0.11 16.95
N GLU A 307 -11.96 1.30 17.51
CA GLU A 307 -10.78 2.12 17.27
C GLU A 307 -9.46 1.39 17.58
N GLY A 308 -9.47 0.51 18.57
CA GLY A 308 -8.33 -0.33 18.92
C GLY A 308 -7.97 -1.33 17.82
N HIS A 309 -8.97 -1.91 17.13
CA HIS A 309 -8.74 -2.80 15.99
C HIS A 309 -8.16 -2.04 14.80
N LEU A 310 -8.66 -0.85 14.50
CA LEU A 310 -8.13 0.01 13.47
C LEU A 310 -6.67 0.43 13.77
N SER A 311 -6.39 0.85 15.01
CA SER A 311 -5.06 1.25 15.46
C SER A 311 -4.06 0.08 15.39
N SER A 312 -4.48 -1.12 15.77
CA SER A 312 -3.69 -2.34 15.67
C SER A 312 -3.39 -2.70 14.22
N TRP A 313 -4.41 -2.66 13.36
CA TRP A 313 -4.25 -2.90 11.92
C TRP A 313 -3.30 -1.88 11.27
N ALA A 314 -3.40 -0.61 11.64
CA ALA A 314 -2.52 0.45 11.16
C ALA A 314 -1.08 0.35 11.73
N GLY A 315 -0.82 -0.56 12.66
CA GLY A 315 0.49 -0.73 13.30
C GLY A 315 0.84 0.42 14.26
N MET A 316 -0.17 1.14 14.77
CA MET A 316 0.00 2.24 15.71
C MET A 316 0.01 1.75 17.16
N SER A 317 -0.59 0.60 17.44
CA SER A 317 -0.56 -0.02 18.77
C SER A 317 0.80 -0.65 19.02
N PRO A 318 1.48 -0.32 20.13
CA PRO A 318 2.71 -1.03 20.52
C PRO A 318 2.36 -2.49 20.84
N GLY A 319 3.12 -3.44 20.30
CA GLY A 319 2.97 -4.84 20.69
C GLY A 319 3.40 -5.04 22.15
N ASN A 320 2.70 -5.88 22.89
CA ASN A 320 3.10 -6.31 24.22
C ASN A 320 3.85 -7.65 24.13
N ASN A 321 5.18 -7.61 24.04
CA ASN A 321 6.04 -8.79 24.18
C ASN A 321 6.61 -8.84 25.60
N GLU A 322 5.78 -9.27 26.55
CA GLU A 322 6.21 -9.54 27.90
C GLU A 322 6.09 -11.05 28.19
N SER A 323 7.19 -11.67 28.55
CA SER A 323 7.20 -13.07 29.00
C SER A 323 7.93 -13.14 30.34
N ALA A 324 7.24 -13.65 31.36
CA ALA A 324 7.76 -13.81 32.73
C ALA A 324 8.37 -12.49 33.31
N GLY A 325 7.66 -11.35 33.14
CA GLY A 325 8.07 -10.05 33.67
C GLY A 325 9.25 -9.40 32.93
N LYS A 326 9.75 -10.01 31.85
CA LYS A 326 10.82 -9.44 31.02
C LYS A 326 10.22 -8.89 29.72
N LYS A 327 10.27 -7.57 29.54
CA LYS A 327 9.95 -6.90 28.28
C LYS A 327 11.04 -7.20 27.26
N LYS A 328 10.71 -7.89 26.18
CA LYS A 328 11.60 -8.00 25.02
C LYS A 328 11.42 -6.75 24.17
N ALA A 329 12.53 -6.06 23.83
CA ALA A 329 12.50 -4.93 22.91
C ALA A 329 11.88 -5.37 21.57
N GLU A 330 10.74 -4.77 21.23
CA GLU A 330 10.06 -5.05 19.98
C GLU A 330 10.66 -4.24 18.83
N ARG A 331 10.86 -4.93 17.69
CA ARG A 331 10.83 -4.24 16.42
C ARG A 331 9.40 -3.77 16.20
N ARG A 332 9.19 -2.44 16.17
CA ARG A 332 7.89 -1.86 15.81
C ARG A 332 7.38 -2.57 14.56
N PRO A 333 6.11 -3.05 14.54
CA PRO A 333 5.52 -3.51 13.29
C PRO A 333 5.73 -2.41 12.25
N THR A 334 5.99 -2.80 11.01
CA THR A 334 6.12 -1.82 9.93
C THR A 334 4.75 -1.19 9.78
N ALA A 335 4.55 -0.05 10.44
CA ALA A 335 3.30 0.70 10.36
C ALA A 335 2.98 0.95 8.88
N ILE A 336 1.72 0.85 8.53
CA ILE A 336 1.24 1.35 7.25
C ILE A 336 1.57 2.83 7.28
N ARG A 337 2.60 3.23 6.53
CA ARG A 337 2.95 4.63 6.41
C ARG A 337 1.93 5.25 5.45
N ILE A 338 0.86 5.78 6.00
CA ILE A 338 -0.13 6.60 5.28
C ILE A 338 0.52 7.89 4.78
#